data_6ea846f2dc20bccf8bb319dcdf31ea9c
#
_entry.id   6ea846f2dc20bccf8bb319dcdf31ea9c
#
_cell.length_a   1.000
_cell.length_b   1.000
_cell.length_c   1.000
_cell.angle_alpha   90.00
_cell.angle_beta   90.00
_cell.angle_gamma   90.00
#
_symmetry.space_group_name_H-M   'P 1'
#
loop_
_entity.id
_entity.type
_entity.pdbx_description
1 polymer ?
#
loop_
_entity_poly.entity_id
_entity_poly.type
_entity_poly.pdbx_seq_one_letter_code
_entity_poly.pdbx_strand_id
1 'polypeptide(L)'
;MMTYSNDEVLRRTSEYFNGDELAPDVFLKYALHDSEGALLEADPDQMHRRLAAEFARIESKYPNPMSSDQIYELFKNFGDVVPQGSPMSGIGNPYQLQSLSNCFVVDKPHDSYAGILFTDQEQVQIMKRRGGVGFDISAIRPKGQPTSNAAKTTDGIGVFMERFSNSCREVAQGGRRGALMISIDCAH
;
A
#
# COMPACT_ATOMS: atom_id res chain seq x y z
N MET A 1 -12.18 13.30 20.71
CA MET A 1 -11.98 11.88 20.35
C MET A 1 -10.92 11.32 21.29
N MET A 2 -11.01 10.07 21.72
CA MET A 2 -10.03 9.48 22.64
C MET A 2 -8.77 9.17 21.86
N THR A 3 -7.60 9.51 22.41
CA THR A 3 -6.29 9.21 21.83
C THR A 3 -5.51 8.25 22.74
N TYR A 4 -4.63 7.47 22.19
CA TYR A 4 -3.87 6.46 22.89
C TYR A 4 -2.36 6.70 22.75
N SER A 5 -1.60 6.32 23.78
CA SER A 5 -0.13 6.30 23.68
C SER A 5 0.36 5.04 22.96
N ASN A 6 1.57 5.10 22.39
CA ASN A 6 2.19 3.92 21.77
C ASN A 6 2.27 2.73 22.74
N ASP A 7 2.66 3.00 24.00
CA ASP A 7 2.79 1.96 25.03
C ASP A 7 1.46 1.28 25.33
N GLU A 8 0.38 2.05 25.35
CA GLU A 8 -0.96 1.52 25.57
C GLU A 8 -1.39 0.64 24.38
N VAL A 9 -1.16 1.07 23.15
CA VAL A 9 -1.47 0.30 21.94
C VAL A 9 -0.65 -0.99 21.88
N LEU A 10 0.66 -0.93 22.19
CA LEU A 10 1.52 -2.11 22.24
C LEU A 10 1.02 -3.12 23.27
N ARG A 11 0.71 -2.67 24.48
CA ARG A 11 0.20 -3.54 25.54
C ARG A 11 -1.13 -4.19 25.17
N ARG A 12 -2.13 -3.39 24.73
CA ARG A 12 -3.46 -3.91 24.39
C ARG A 12 -3.44 -4.84 23.19
N THR A 13 -2.60 -4.56 22.20
CA THR A 13 -2.43 -5.44 21.04
C THR A 13 -1.73 -6.75 21.41
N SER A 14 -0.71 -6.71 22.29
CA SER A 14 -0.08 -7.93 22.82
C SER A 14 -1.10 -8.79 23.59
N GLU A 15 -1.93 -8.18 24.42
CA GLU A 15 -3.01 -8.88 25.11
C GLU A 15 -4.03 -9.50 24.12
N TYR A 16 -4.39 -8.78 23.06
CA TYR A 16 -5.29 -9.27 22.02
C TYR A 16 -4.73 -10.52 21.31
N PHE A 17 -3.44 -10.59 21.08
CA PHE A 17 -2.75 -11.71 20.43
C PHE A 17 -2.10 -12.70 21.42
N ASN A 18 -2.55 -12.74 22.67
CA ASN A 18 -2.10 -13.68 23.69
C ASN A 18 -0.57 -13.65 23.95
N GLY A 19 0.03 -12.46 23.90
CA GLY A 19 1.44 -12.24 24.19
C GLY A 19 2.37 -12.36 22.97
N ASP A 20 1.86 -12.30 21.75
CA ASP A 20 2.70 -12.18 20.55
C ASP A 20 3.55 -10.90 20.64
N GLU A 21 4.86 -11.02 20.37
CA GLU A 21 5.81 -9.91 20.50
C GLU A 21 5.92 -9.08 19.20
N LEU A 22 5.54 -9.63 18.04
CA LEU A 22 5.69 -8.98 16.73
C LEU A 22 4.41 -8.23 16.31
N ALA A 23 3.26 -8.79 16.60
CA ALA A 23 1.97 -8.26 16.18
C ALA A 23 1.73 -6.81 16.65
N PRO A 24 2.10 -6.37 17.87
CA PRO A 24 1.93 -5.00 18.33
C PRO A 24 2.66 -3.96 17.46
N ASP A 25 3.92 -4.21 17.13
CA ASP A 25 4.72 -3.33 16.27
C ASP A 25 4.17 -3.24 14.83
N VAL A 26 3.57 -4.34 14.36
CA VAL A 26 2.90 -4.37 13.07
C VAL A 26 1.60 -3.59 13.12
N PHE A 27 0.78 -3.80 14.16
CA PHE A 27 -0.51 -3.12 14.31
C PHE A 27 -0.38 -1.60 14.40
N LEU A 28 0.63 -1.07 15.10
CA LEU A 28 0.91 0.37 15.15
C LEU A 28 0.97 1.04 13.77
N LYS A 29 1.35 0.30 12.72
CA LYS A 29 1.43 0.80 11.34
C LYS A 29 0.08 0.83 10.62
N TYR A 30 -0.92 0.15 11.16
CA TYR A 30 -2.25 0.01 10.56
C TYR A 30 -3.36 0.67 11.38
N ALA A 31 -3.11 0.93 12.67
CA ALA A 31 -4.02 1.67 13.54
C ALA A 31 -4.40 3.03 12.93
N LEU A 32 -5.62 3.48 13.17
CA LEU A 32 -6.08 4.78 12.72
C LEU A 32 -5.33 5.90 13.46
N HIS A 33 -4.79 6.83 12.68
CA HIS A 33 -4.19 8.07 13.16
C HIS A 33 -5.00 9.26 12.65
N ASP A 34 -5.05 10.32 13.43
CA ASP A 34 -5.58 11.60 12.95
C ASP A 34 -4.57 12.35 12.07
N SER A 35 -4.92 13.58 11.65
CA SER A 35 -4.04 14.43 10.81
C SER A 35 -2.77 14.92 11.53
N GLU A 36 -2.73 14.85 12.85
CA GLU A 36 -1.57 15.23 13.67
C GLU A 36 -0.71 14.02 14.06
N GLY A 37 -1.15 12.82 13.70
CA GLY A 37 -0.46 11.56 13.98
C GLY A 37 -0.81 10.93 15.32
N ALA A 38 -1.83 11.42 16.03
CA ALA A 38 -2.30 10.79 17.25
C ALA A 38 -3.07 9.50 16.96
N LEU A 39 -2.80 8.46 17.75
CA LEU A 39 -3.46 7.15 17.64
C LEU A 39 -4.91 7.22 18.14
N LEU A 40 -5.84 6.79 17.30
CA LEU A 40 -7.28 6.76 17.58
C LEU A 40 -7.81 5.33 17.81
N GLU A 41 -6.98 4.33 17.60
CA GLU A 41 -7.27 2.91 17.83
C GLU A 41 -6.18 2.30 18.71
N ALA A 42 -6.60 1.53 19.71
CA ALA A 42 -5.70 0.93 20.70
C ALA A 42 -5.43 -0.55 20.46
N ASP A 43 -6.24 -1.23 19.64
CA ASP A 43 -6.16 -2.66 19.39
C ASP A 43 -6.88 -3.05 18.07
N PRO A 44 -6.64 -4.28 17.58
CA PRO A 44 -7.30 -4.78 16.37
C PRO A 44 -8.84 -4.87 16.46
N ASP A 45 -9.41 -5.01 17.64
CA ASP A 45 -10.87 -5.04 17.81
C ASP A 45 -11.49 -3.70 17.37
N GLN A 46 -10.91 -2.59 17.81
CA GLN A 46 -11.37 -1.25 17.42
C GLN A 46 -11.22 -1.03 15.90
N MET A 47 -10.14 -1.51 15.29
CA MET A 47 -9.97 -1.49 13.84
C MET A 47 -11.09 -2.29 13.15
N HIS A 48 -11.37 -3.51 13.59
CA HIS A 48 -12.43 -4.34 13.01
C HIS A 48 -13.80 -3.68 13.12
N ARG A 49 -14.10 -2.98 14.24
CA ARG A 49 -15.35 -2.22 14.40
C ARG A 49 -15.44 -1.04 13.43
N ARG A 50 -14.34 -0.32 13.18
CA ARG A 50 -14.30 0.74 12.17
C ARG A 50 -14.56 0.17 10.77
N LEU A 51 -13.89 -0.91 10.40
CA LEU A 51 -14.12 -1.59 9.12
C LEU A 51 -15.58 -2.01 8.97
N ALA A 52 -16.13 -2.68 9.98
CA ALA A 52 -17.51 -3.14 9.97
C ALA A 52 -18.52 -2.00 9.84
N ALA A 53 -18.30 -0.89 10.54
CA ALA A 53 -19.16 0.28 10.46
C ALA A 53 -19.16 0.90 9.04
N GLU A 54 -17.99 1.00 8.40
CA GLU A 54 -17.89 1.56 7.05
C GLU A 54 -18.49 0.61 6.00
N PHE A 55 -18.28 -0.70 6.13
CA PHE A 55 -18.96 -1.68 5.26
C PHE A 55 -20.47 -1.63 5.44
N ALA A 56 -20.98 -1.57 6.66
CA ALA A 56 -22.42 -1.46 6.91
C ALA A 56 -23.02 -0.17 6.30
N ARG A 57 -22.27 0.94 6.32
CA ARG A 57 -22.67 2.18 5.64
C ARG A 57 -22.82 1.98 4.12
N ILE A 58 -21.97 1.18 3.52
CA ILE A 58 -22.08 0.85 2.08
C ILE A 58 -23.19 -0.15 1.83
N GLU A 59 -23.27 -1.21 2.66
CA GLU A 59 -24.31 -2.24 2.61
C GLU A 59 -25.72 -1.66 2.64
N SER A 60 -25.94 -0.60 3.42
CA SER A 60 -27.27 0.06 3.51
C SER A 60 -27.83 0.56 2.18
N LYS A 61 -27.03 0.58 1.12
CA LYS A 61 -27.46 0.95 -0.26
C LYS A 61 -28.00 -0.22 -1.05
N TYR A 62 -27.89 -1.44 -0.54
CA TYR A 62 -28.29 -2.67 -1.23
C TYR A 62 -29.49 -3.35 -0.57
N PRO A 63 -30.25 -4.19 -1.29
CA PRO A 63 -31.31 -5.01 -0.69
C PRO A 63 -30.75 -5.97 0.34
N ASN A 64 -31.44 -6.11 1.49
CA ASN A 64 -31.07 -7.01 2.58
C ASN A 64 -29.65 -6.77 3.14
N PRO A 65 -29.33 -5.56 3.61
CA PRO A 65 -28.00 -5.21 4.04
C PRO A 65 -27.60 -5.98 5.31
N MET A 66 -26.34 -6.35 5.40
CA MET A 66 -25.76 -6.85 6.65
C MET A 66 -25.63 -5.70 7.65
N SER A 67 -25.90 -5.99 8.92
CA SER A 67 -25.64 -5.04 10.02
C SER A 67 -24.14 -4.93 10.31
N SER A 68 -23.76 -3.85 10.99
CA SER A 68 -22.37 -3.68 11.45
C SER A 68 -21.91 -4.82 12.35
N ASP A 69 -22.79 -5.35 13.21
CA ASP A 69 -22.43 -6.47 14.09
C ASP A 69 -22.22 -7.77 13.31
N GLN A 70 -23.05 -8.04 12.29
CA GLN A 70 -22.86 -9.20 11.42
C GLN A 70 -21.54 -9.13 10.66
N ILE A 71 -21.18 -7.94 10.14
CA ILE A 71 -19.92 -7.73 9.44
C ILE A 71 -18.74 -7.80 10.41
N TYR A 72 -18.88 -7.24 11.63
CA TYR A 72 -17.84 -7.33 12.65
C TYR A 72 -17.52 -8.78 13.03
N GLU A 73 -18.51 -9.65 13.18
CA GLU A 73 -18.24 -11.07 13.49
C GLU A 73 -17.39 -11.76 12.40
N LEU A 74 -17.47 -11.34 11.13
CA LEU A 74 -16.60 -11.87 10.06
C LEU A 74 -15.14 -11.45 10.22
N PHE A 75 -14.88 -10.24 10.76
CA PHE A 75 -13.52 -9.73 10.98
C PHE A 75 -12.92 -10.13 12.31
N LYS A 76 -13.75 -10.32 13.32
CA LYS A 76 -13.37 -10.56 14.71
C LYS A 76 -12.29 -11.65 14.84
N ASN A 77 -11.23 -11.33 15.57
CA ASN A 77 -10.08 -12.21 15.77
C ASN A 77 -9.39 -12.67 14.46
N PHE A 78 -9.55 -11.90 13.38
CA PHE A 78 -9.10 -12.29 12.03
C PHE A 78 -9.62 -13.68 11.63
N GLY A 79 -10.89 -13.96 11.96
CA GLY A 79 -11.51 -15.27 11.79
C GLY A 79 -11.84 -15.61 10.33
N ASP A 80 -12.99 -15.16 9.83
CA ASP A 80 -13.44 -15.50 8.50
C ASP A 80 -12.85 -14.60 7.41
N VAL A 81 -12.60 -13.33 7.72
CA VAL A 81 -12.05 -12.33 6.79
C VAL A 81 -10.81 -11.67 7.38
N VAL A 82 -9.69 -11.82 6.69
CA VAL A 82 -8.42 -11.15 7.02
C VAL A 82 -8.12 -10.10 5.96
N PRO A 83 -8.34 -8.80 6.22
CA PRO A 83 -8.07 -7.76 5.25
C PRO A 83 -6.55 -7.56 5.07
N GLN A 84 -6.15 -7.10 3.89
CA GLN A 84 -4.78 -6.68 3.66
C GLN A 84 -4.49 -5.30 4.25
N GLY A 85 -3.22 -4.90 4.27
CA GLY A 85 -2.77 -3.70 4.97
C GLY A 85 -3.42 -2.38 4.51
N SER A 86 -3.68 -2.20 3.21
CA SER A 86 -4.33 -0.98 2.73
C SER A 86 -5.80 -0.89 3.13
N PRO A 87 -6.62 -1.97 3.01
CA PRO A 87 -7.94 -2.01 3.62
C PRO A 87 -7.91 -1.75 5.13
N MET A 88 -7.02 -2.42 5.88
CA MET A 88 -6.93 -2.25 7.35
C MET A 88 -6.72 -0.80 7.76
N SER A 89 -5.83 -0.07 7.09
CA SER A 89 -5.52 1.31 7.43
C SER A 89 -6.43 2.34 6.77
N GLY A 90 -7.08 1.99 5.65
CA GLY A 90 -7.77 2.97 4.79
C GLY A 90 -9.29 2.97 4.86
N ILE A 91 -9.92 1.81 5.09
CA ILE A 91 -11.38 1.75 5.15
C ILE A 91 -11.88 2.49 6.39
N GLY A 92 -12.79 3.45 6.19
CA GLY A 92 -13.30 4.29 7.26
C GLY A 92 -12.30 5.30 7.84
N ASN A 93 -11.18 5.56 7.15
CA ASN A 93 -10.19 6.56 7.53
C ASN A 93 -10.48 7.90 6.82
N PRO A 94 -10.95 8.93 7.53
CA PRO A 94 -11.24 10.24 6.94
C PRO A 94 -10.02 11.17 6.90
N TYR A 95 -8.90 10.80 7.53
CA TYR A 95 -7.74 11.67 7.75
C TYR A 95 -6.66 11.54 6.69
N GLN A 96 -6.65 10.44 5.94
CA GLN A 96 -5.60 10.15 4.97
C GLN A 96 -6.17 9.67 3.64
N LEU A 97 -5.77 10.34 2.55
CA LEU A 97 -6.06 9.88 1.19
C LEU A 97 -5.09 8.74 0.84
N GLN A 98 -5.59 7.52 0.75
CA GLN A 98 -4.81 6.35 0.37
C GLN A 98 -5.59 5.39 -0.53
N SER A 99 -4.87 4.48 -1.18
CA SER A 99 -5.47 3.38 -1.92
C SER A 99 -6.05 2.33 -0.96
N LEU A 100 -7.13 1.69 -1.37
CA LEU A 100 -7.68 0.49 -0.72
C LEU A 100 -7.15 -0.80 -1.35
N SER A 101 -6.36 -0.70 -2.44
CA SER A 101 -5.61 -1.82 -3.02
C SER A 101 -4.15 -1.76 -2.61
N ASN A 102 -3.55 -2.93 -2.33
CA ASN A 102 -2.14 -3.01 -1.96
C ASN A 102 -1.20 -3.00 -3.16
N CYS A 103 -1.61 -3.60 -4.29
CA CYS A 103 -0.75 -3.82 -5.45
C CYS A 103 -1.46 -3.42 -6.74
N PHE A 104 -0.67 -2.86 -7.66
CA PHE A 104 -1.10 -2.40 -8.97
C PHE A 104 -0.12 -2.89 -10.03
N VAL A 105 -0.65 -3.33 -11.16
CA VAL A 105 0.12 -3.52 -12.38
C VAL A 105 -0.16 -2.33 -13.28
N VAL A 106 0.90 -1.62 -13.69
CA VAL A 106 0.82 -0.52 -14.64
C VAL A 106 1.35 -0.96 -16.01
N ASP A 107 1.06 -0.17 -17.04
CA ASP A 107 1.52 -0.48 -18.38
C ASP A 107 3.05 -0.47 -18.47
N LYS A 108 3.58 -1.32 -19.35
CA LYS A 108 5.01 -1.34 -19.65
C LYS A 108 5.47 0.00 -20.23
N PRO A 109 6.63 0.50 -19.82
CA PRO A 109 7.18 1.74 -20.35
C PRO A 109 7.43 1.63 -21.85
N HIS A 110 7.05 2.67 -22.59
CA HIS A 110 7.44 2.82 -23.98
C HIS A 110 8.97 3.00 -24.05
N ASP A 111 9.61 2.45 -25.10
CA ASP A 111 11.06 2.55 -25.32
C ASP A 111 11.47 3.97 -25.77
N SER A 112 11.28 4.91 -24.86
CA SER A 112 11.65 6.32 -24.96
C SER A 112 11.78 6.96 -23.60
N TYR A 113 12.55 8.04 -23.47
CA TYR A 113 12.58 8.78 -22.21
C TYR A 113 11.20 9.24 -21.74
N ALA A 114 10.34 9.67 -22.66
CA ALA A 114 8.99 10.08 -22.31
C ALA A 114 8.18 8.92 -21.69
N GLY A 115 8.25 7.72 -22.29
CA GLY A 115 7.57 6.53 -21.77
C GLY A 115 8.12 6.07 -20.43
N ILE A 116 9.44 6.04 -20.29
CA ILE A 116 10.13 5.65 -19.04
C ILE A 116 9.77 6.63 -17.90
N LEU A 117 9.80 7.94 -18.17
CA LEU A 117 9.45 8.96 -17.18
C LEU A 117 7.95 8.93 -16.83
N PHE A 118 7.10 8.62 -17.79
CA PHE A 118 5.66 8.47 -17.55
C PHE A 118 5.37 7.31 -16.59
N THR A 119 5.94 6.13 -16.84
CA THR A 119 5.80 4.96 -15.95
C THR A 119 6.38 5.25 -14.56
N ASP A 120 7.51 5.96 -14.47
CA ASP A 120 8.10 6.40 -13.21
C ASP A 120 7.16 7.34 -12.44
N GLN A 121 6.50 8.26 -13.13
CA GLN A 121 5.49 9.13 -12.54
C GLN A 121 4.28 8.34 -12.03
N GLU A 122 3.74 7.40 -12.82
CA GLU A 122 2.63 6.55 -12.38
C GLU A 122 2.98 5.76 -11.12
N GLN A 123 4.18 5.13 -11.11
CA GLN A 123 4.73 4.43 -9.95
C GLN A 123 4.70 5.32 -8.69
N VAL A 124 5.24 6.53 -8.77
CA VAL A 124 5.30 7.48 -7.66
C VAL A 124 3.90 7.88 -7.19
N GLN A 125 2.96 8.15 -8.14
CA GLN A 125 1.59 8.54 -7.80
C GLN A 125 0.81 7.44 -7.08
N ILE A 126 1.06 6.18 -7.39
CA ILE A 126 0.46 5.03 -6.72
C ILE A 126 1.13 4.79 -5.37
N MET A 127 2.47 4.80 -5.33
CA MET A 127 3.25 4.50 -4.12
C MET A 127 2.99 5.51 -3.01
N LYS A 128 2.87 6.81 -3.32
CA LYS A 128 2.55 7.83 -2.30
C LYS A 128 1.18 7.65 -1.64
N ARG A 129 0.32 6.80 -2.23
CA ARG A 129 -0.98 6.40 -1.68
C ARG A 129 -0.96 4.99 -1.08
N ARG A 130 0.22 4.47 -0.72
CA ARG A 130 0.43 3.15 -0.12
C ARG A 130 0.21 1.95 -1.05
N GLY A 131 0.16 2.14 -2.38
CA GLY A 131 0.12 1.06 -3.36
C GLY A 131 1.51 0.56 -3.72
N GLY A 132 1.72 -0.75 -3.83
CA GLY A 132 2.86 -1.34 -4.50
C GLY A 132 2.64 -1.37 -6.01
N VAL A 133 3.71 -1.34 -6.81
CA VAL A 133 3.63 -1.26 -8.26
C VAL A 133 4.46 -2.35 -8.92
N GLY A 134 3.94 -2.93 -9.99
CA GLY A 134 4.65 -3.86 -10.85
C GLY A 134 4.47 -3.52 -12.33
N PHE A 135 5.53 -3.70 -13.12
CA PHE A 135 5.49 -3.55 -14.57
C PHE A 135 6.62 -4.34 -15.27
N ASP A 136 6.45 -4.58 -16.55
CA ASP A 136 7.42 -5.26 -17.42
C ASP A 136 8.26 -4.23 -18.18
N ILE A 137 9.59 -4.45 -18.23
CA ILE A 137 10.54 -3.57 -18.92
C ILE A 137 11.14 -4.19 -20.19
N SER A 138 10.66 -5.34 -20.63
CA SER A 138 11.20 -6.07 -21.79
C SER A 138 11.12 -5.28 -23.09
N ALA A 139 10.25 -4.27 -23.16
CA ALA A 139 10.12 -3.42 -24.36
C ALA A 139 11.24 -2.37 -24.49
N ILE A 140 12.00 -2.09 -23.43
CA ILE A 140 13.10 -1.11 -23.46
C ILE A 140 14.30 -1.78 -24.15
N ARG A 141 14.91 -1.10 -25.13
CA ARG A 141 16.06 -1.62 -25.89
C ARG A 141 17.26 -1.92 -25.00
N PRO A 142 18.05 -2.96 -25.34
CA PRO A 142 19.24 -3.34 -24.59
C PRO A 142 20.41 -2.35 -24.80
N LYS A 143 21.42 -2.47 -23.92
CA LYS A 143 22.64 -1.67 -23.97
C LYS A 143 23.32 -1.70 -25.33
N GLY A 144 23.79 -0.54 -25.79
CA GLY A 144 24.52 -0.38 -27.04
C GLY A 144 23.63 -0.20 -28.27
N GLN A 145 22.32 -0.37 -28.17
CA GLN A 145 21.39 -0.11 -29.25
C GLN A 145 21.36 1.40 -29.62
N PRO A 146 21.18 1.71 -30.94
CA PRO A 146 21.20 3.08 -31.40
C PRO A 146 20.03 3.91 -30.83
N THR A 147 20.32 5.19 -30.56
CA THR A 147 19.33 6.19 -30.18
C THR A 147 19.41 7.39 -31.12
N SER A 148 18.33 8.16 -31.21
CA SER A 148 18.28 9.39 -32.01
C SER A 148 18.83 10.61 -31.26
N ASN A 149 19.22 10.49 -30.00
CA ASN A 149 19.78 11.58 -29.19
C ASN A 149 21.29 11.76 -29.40
N ALA A 150 21.87 12.78 -28.75
CA ALA A 150 23.30 13.13 -28.86
C ALA A 150 24.24 11.99 -28.41
N ALA A 151 23.79 11.10 -27.52
CA ALA A 151 24.58 9.96 -27.06
C ALA A 151 24.73 8.84 -28.11
N LYS A 152 23.87 8.81 -29.13
CA LYS A 152 23.82 7.85 -30.24
C LYS A 152 23.57 6.40 -29.84
N THR A 153 23.84 6.02 -28.60
CA THR A 153 23.59 4.68 -28.04
C THR A 153 22.99 4.79 -26.64
N THR A 154 22.32 3.73 -26.17
CA THR A 154 21.77 3.64 -24.81
C THR A 154 22.69 2.83 -23.88
N ASP A 155 22.72 3.19 -22.59
CA ASP A 155 23.36 2.40 -21.54
C ASP A 155 22.52 1.16 -21.13
N GLY A 156 21.31 1.03 -21.67
CA GLY A 156 20.44 -0.12 -21.49
C GLY A 156 19.56 -0.06 -20.25
N ILE A 157 18.87 -1.18 -20.01
CA ILE A 157 17.83 -1.28 -18.97
C ILE A 157 18.34 -1.12 -17.55
N GLY A 158 19.61 -1.45 -17.26
CA GLY A 158 20.18 -1.37 -15.91
C GLY A 158 20.04 0.01 -15.29
N VAL A 159 20.34 1.07 -16.06
CA VAL A 159 20.23 2.47 -15.62
C VAL A 159 18.77 2.84 -15.29
N PHE A 160 17.83 2.35 -16.08
CA PHE A 160 16.40 2.61 -15.85
C PHE A 160 15.85 1.81 -14.67
N MET A 161 16.33 0.59 -14.44
CA MET A 161 16.03 -0.16 -13.23
C MET A 161 16.50 0.58 -11.96
N GLU A 162 17.71 1.15 -11.99
CA GLU A 162 18.22 1.98 -10.90
C GLU A 162 17.33 3.22 -10.68
N ARG A 163 16.89 3.86 -11.76
CA ARG A 163 15.97 5.00 -11.68
C ARG A 163 14.67 4.63 -10.97
N PHE A 164 13.97 3.60 -11.44
CA PHE A 164 12.73 3.14 -10.83
C PHE A 164 12.92 2.72 -9.37
N SER A 165 14.04 2.07 -9.06
CA SER A 165 14.40 1.70 -7.69
C SER A 165 14.67 2.91 -6.81
N ASN A 166 15.29 3.97 -7.34
CA ASN A 166 15.53 5.22 -6.60
C ASN A 166 14.22 5.95 -6.30
N SER A 167 13.33 6.09 -7.29
CA SER A 167 12.00 6.67 -7.09
C SER A 167 11.19 5.90 -6.05
N CYS A 168 11.26 4.55 -6.08
CA CYS A 168 10.63 3.71 -5.07
C CYS A 168 11.15 3.97 -3.65
N ARG A 169 12.46 4.22 -3.49
CA ARG A 169 13.09 4.52 -2.19
C ARG A 169 12.79 5.93 -1.70
N GLU A 170 12.65 6.88 -2.63
CA GLU A 170 12.35 8.27 -2.35
C GLU A 170 10.95 8.45 -1.77
N VAL A 171 9.98 7.66 -2.25
CA VAL A 171 8.59 7.78 -1.81
C VAL A 171 8.42 7.23 -0.40
N ALA A 172 8.36 8.12 0.59
CA ALA A 172 8.02 7.77 1.96
C ALA A 172 6.53 7.41 2.09
N GLN A 173 6.24 6.31 2.80
CA GLN A 173 4.88 5.79 2.99
C GLN A 173 4.50 5.68 4.47
N GLY A 174 4.82 6.67 5.29
CA GLY A 174 4.50 6.65 6.71
C GLY A 174 5.13 5.45 7.44
N GLY A 175 6.46 5.25 7.29
CA GLY A 175 7.21 4.16 7.91
C GLY A 175 7.25 2.84 7.11
N ARG A 176 6.57 2.77 5.95
CA ARG A 176 6.70 1.65 5.00
C ARG A 176 7.50 2.10 3.78
N ARG A 177 8.36 1.21 3.27
CA ARG A 177 9.01 1.42 1.98
C ARG A 177 8.04 1.11 0.85
N GLY A 178 8.19 1.79 -0.29
CA GLY A 178 7.51 1.43 -1.53
C GLY A 178 7.81 -0.02 -1.91
N ALA A 179 6.84 -0.71 -2.51
CA ALA A 179 7.02 -2.05 -3.05
C ALA A 179 7.05 -1.95 -4.58
N LEU A 180 8.15 -2.41 -5.19
CA LEU A 180 8.35 -2.42 -6.63
C LEU A 180 8.69 -3.82 -7.11
N MET A 181 7.97 -4.28 -8.13
CA MET A 181 8.27 -5.49 -8.89
C MET A 181 8.57 -5.10 -10.34
N ILE A 182 9.71 -5.50 -10.85
CA ILE A 182 10.06 -5.33 -12.25
C ILE A 182 10.25 -6.73 -12.87
N SER A 183 9.56 -7.00 -13.97
CA SER A 183 9.77 -8.19 -14.77
C SER A 183 10.52 -7.87 -16.07
N ILE A 184 11.24 -8.85 -16.56
CA ILE A 184 11.99 -8.80 -17.82
C ILE A 184 11.97 -10.16 -18.48
N ASP A 185 11.86 -10.19 -19.80
CA ASP A 185 11.98 -11.42 -20.57
C ASP A 185 13.39 -12.02 -20.41
N CYS A 186 13.48 -13.33 -20.17
CA CYS A 186 14.74 -14.03 -20.01
C CYS A 186 15.56 -14.08 -21.33
N ALA A 187 14.96 -13.81 -22.47
CA ALA A 187 15.61 -13.69 -23.77
C ALA A 187 16.05 -12.24 -24.11
N HIS A 188 15.84 -11.29 -23.21
CA HIS A 188 16.20 -9.88 -23.43
C HIS A 188 17.70 -9.69 -23.65
#